data_9b9df50cc5076b29dad5bb6a020307e2
#
_entry.id   9b9df50cc5076b29dad5bb6a020307e2
#
_cell.length_a   1.000
_cell.length_b   1.000
_cell.length_c   1.000
_cell.angle_alpha   90.00
_cell.angle_beta   90.00
_cell.angle_gamma   90.00
#
_symmetry.space_group_name_H-M   'P 1'
#
loop_
_entity.id
_entity.type
_entity.pdbx_description
1 polymer ?
#
loop_
_entity_poly.entity_id
_entity_poly.type
_entity_poly.pdbx_seq_one_letter_code
_entity_poly.pdbx_strand_id
1 'polypeptide(L)'
;MLSITLRQLEYAVAVGRAESVTIAADVLHVSQPALSVALAQLEGQLGKPLFLRRPGGPMRPTSFGRGFLDRAEVILADLSRLTEGEATAAPVTLACFEDLAPLILAPLLARARQACPDITITPLVAGFEALADHLARGRADLAITYDLGLDAAMVRQELTRLQPHAVLPAGHPLGAHATLTLADLANQPLILADQGLSIGHMRALFTRAGLAPQIARRVASLELMRSFAANGLGVGVSYSRPVPGHSYDGQPLLTRPIIDAGPGEPVALVHNRANPLSASAERLASLIASNAPFQ
;
A
#
# COMPACT_ATOMS: atom_id res chain seq x y z
N MET A 1 -5.33 -27.06 25.34
CA MET A 1 -6.43 -26.23 24.85
C MET A 1 -6.08 -24.80 25.15
N LEU A 2 -5.99 -23.91 24.17
CA LEU A 2 -5.73 -22.48 24.40
C LEU A 2 -6.96 -21.88 25.09
N SER A 3 -6.79 -21.35 26.32
CA SER A 3 -7.87 -20.75 27.10
C SER A 3 -7.94 -19.22 26.92
N ILE A 4 -7.43 -18.71 25.80
CA ILE A 4 -7.49 -17.28 25.46
C ILE A 4 -8.92 -16.92 25.03
N THR A 5 -9.47 -15.88 25.60
CA THR A 5 -10.81 -15.39 25.29
C THR A 5 -10.77 -14.22 24.29
N LEU A 6 -11.84 -14.04 23.50
CA LEU A 6 -11.98 -12.89 22.61
C LEU A 6 -11.85 -11.56 23.36
N ARG A 7 -12.42 -11.49 24.56
CA ARG A 7 -12.34 -10.29 25.41
C ARG A 7 -10.91 -9.94 25.82
N GLN A 8 -10.05 -10.95 26.01
CA GLN A 8 -8.61 -10.70 26.24
C GLN A 8 -7.91 -10.17 25.00
N LEU A 9 -8.31 -10.61 23.79
CA LEU A 9 -7.80 -10.05 22.52
C LEU A 9 -8.22 -8.59 22.36
N GLU A 10 -9.52 -8.28 22.59
CA GLU A 10 -10.05 -6.91 22.56
C GLU A 10 -9.28 -5.98 23.52
N TYR A 11 -9.05 -6.44 24.74
CA TYR A 11 -8.31 -5.69 25.75
C TYR A 11 -6.85 -5.43 25.32
N ALA A 12 -6.17 -6.44 24.80
CA ALA A 12 -4.79 -6.30 24.34
C ALA A 12 -4.70 -5.31 23.16
N VAL A 13 -5.60 -5.41 22.18
CA VAL A 13 -5.65 -4.51 21.01
C VAL A 13 -5.94 -3.08 21.45
N ALA A 14 -6.92 -2.86 22.34
CA ALA A 14 -7.26 -1.53 22.84
C ALA A 14 -6.09 -0.86 23.58
N VAL A 15 -5.35 -1.62 24.40
CA VAL A 15 -4.16 -1.10 25.09
C VAL A 15 -3.02 -0.83 24.09
N GLY A 16 -2.86 -1.67 23.07
CA GLY A 16 -1.87 -1.45 21.99
C GLY A 16 -2.12 -0.15 21.22
N ARG A 17 -3.36 0.16 20.92
CA ARG A 17 -3.79 1.40 20.22
C ARG A 17 -3.67 2.64 21.09
N ALA A 18 -4.09 2.54 22.35
CA ALA A 18 -4.10 3.67 23.30
C ALA A 18 -2.72 3.95 23.92
N GLU A 19 -1.78 3.02 23.82
CA GLU A 19 -0.50 3.01 24.57
C GLU A 19 -0.67 3.29 26.07
N SER A 20 -1.89 3.10 26.61
CA SER A 20 -2.28 3.40 28.00
C SER A 20 -3.38 2.47 28.47
N VAL A 21 -3.17 1.83 29.61
CA VAL A 21 -4.19 0.96 30.22
C VAL A 21 -5.39 1.78 30.71
N THR A 22 -5.17 2.99 31.21
CA THR A 22 -6.24 3.87 31.70
C THR A 22 -7.14 4.31 30.56
N ILE A 23 -6.56 4.83 29.46
CA ILE A 23 -7.33 5.28 28.29
C ILE A 23 -8.09 4.08 27.67
N ALA A 24 -7.44 2.93 27.55
CA ALA A 24 -8.08 1.73 27.01
C ALA A 24 -9.26 1.26 27.91
N ALA A 25 -9.11 1.35 29.22
CA ALA A 25 -10.17 0.99 30.15
C ALA A 25 -11.39 1.91 30.00
N ASP A 26 -11.17 3.22 29.87
CA ASP A 26 -12.22 4.22 29.64
C ASP A 26 -12.96 3.94 28.31
N VAL A 27 -12.23 3.68 27.21
CA VAL A 27 -12.80 3.36 25.90
C VAL A 27 -13.63 2.08 25.92
N LEU A 28 -13.20 1.09 26.71
CA LEU A 28 -13.87 -0.22 26.81
C LEU A 28 -14.96 -0.24 27.93
N HIS A 29 -15.15 0.87 28.64
CA HIS A 29 -16.08 0.99 29.76
C HIS A 29 -15.87 -0.09 30.86
N VAL A 30 -14.59 -0.37 31.17
CA VAL A 30 -14.19 -1.30 32.22
C VAL A 30 -13.29 -0.63 33.27
N SER A 31 -13.12 -1.25 34.43
CA SER A 31 -12.19 -0.73 35.43
C SER A 31 -10.72 -1.02 35.01
N GLN A 32 -9.84 -0.07 35.21
CA GLN A 32 -8.40 -0.21 34.93
C GLN A 32 -7.76 -1.42 35.63
N PRO A 33 -8.10 -1.75 36.92
CA PRO A 33 -7.62 -2.97 37.57
C PRO A 33 -8.05 -4.25 36.83
N ALA A 34 -9.32 -4.33 36.41
CA ALA A 34 -9.83 -5.50 35.67
C ALA A 34 -9.11 -5.70 34.35
N LEU A 35 -8.86 -4.62 33.60
CA LEU A 35 -8.10 -4.64 32.34
C LEU A 35 -6.65 -5.10 32.58
N SER A 36 -6.00 -4.57 33.62
CA SER A 36 -4.62 -4.95 33.99
C SER A 36 -4.50 -6.43 34.37
N VAL A 37 -5.46 -6.97 35.12
CA VAL A 37 -5.50 -8.40 35.51
C VAL A 37 -5.68 -9.27 34.24
N ALA A 38 -6.61 -8.92 33.37
CA ALA A 38 -6.86 -9.68 32.14
C ALA A 38 -5.66 -9.72 31.22
N LEU A 39 -4.92 -8.60 31.08
CA LEU A 39 -3.67 -8.54 30.32
C LEU A 39 -2.57 -9.43 30.97
N ALA A 40 -2.42 -9.37 32.28
CA ALA A 40 -1.43 -10.19 32.97
C ALA A 40 -1.74 -11.69 32.82
N GLN A 41 -3.01 -12.09 32.89
CA GLN A 41 -3.44 -13.46 32.61
C GLN A 41 -3.15 -13.87 31.17
N LEU A 42 -3.42 -13.02 30.20
CA LEU A 42 -3.10 -13.29 28.78
C LEU A 42 -1.60 -13.46 28.57
N GLU A 43 -0.77 -12.56 29.09
CA GLU A 43 0.70 -12.67 29.02
C GLU A 43 1.22 -13.94 29.71
N GLY A 44 0.61 -14.31 30.86
CA GLY A 44 0.90 -15.55 31.55
C GLY A 44 0.57 -16.80 30.71
N GLN A 45 -0.56 -16.81 30.02
CA GLN A 45 -0.95 -17.92 29.13
C GLN A 45 -0.06 -18.01 27.89
N LEU A 46 0.43 -16.88 27.38
CA LEU A 46 1.34 -16.81 26.23
C LEU A 46 2.79 -17.12 26.62
N GLY A 47 3.14 -17.07 27.90
CA GLY A 47 4.50 -17.22 28.42
C GLY A 47 5.46 -16.12 27.96
N LYS A 48 4.94 -15.01 27.41
CA LYS A 48 5.73 -13.90 26.86
C LYS A 48 4.99 -12.58 27.10
N PRO A 49 5.72 -11.48 27.45
CA PRO A 49 5.11 -10.17 27.61
C PRO A 49 4.71 -9.58 26.26
N LEU A 50 3.49 -9.03 26.19
CA LEU A 50 2.99 -8.27 25.03
C LEU A 50 3.46 -6.83 25.05
N PHE A 51 3.63 -6.26 26.28
CA PHE A 51 3.96 -4.84 26.45
C PHE A 51 5.21 -4.64 27.29
N LEU A 52 5.95 -3.58 26.98
CA LEU A 52 7.05 -3.05 27.80
C LEU A 52 6.45 -2.18 28.89
N ARG A 53 6.63 -2.59 30.16
CA ARG A 53 6.12 -1.84 31.34
C ARG A 53 7.24 -0.93 31.86
N ARG A 54 7.05 0.39 31.74
CA ARG A 54 7.90 1.39 32.41
C ARG A 54 7.04 2.16 33.41
N PRO A 55 7.47 2.33 34.64
CA PRO A 55 6.75 3.15 35.65
C PRO A 55 6.48 4.55 35.08
N GLY A 56 5.19 4.94 35.00
CA GLY A 56 4.78 6.25 34.47
C GLY A 56 4.95 6.45 32.95
N GLY A 57 5.36 5.42 32.20
CA GLY A 57 5.57 5.50 30.75
C GLY A 57 4.45 4.83 29.93
N PRO A 58 4.46 5.06 28.61
CA PRO A 58 3.49 4.44 27.70
C PRO A 58 3.66 2.92 27.61
N MET A 59 2.54 2.22 27.41
CA MET A 59 2.46 0.76 27.21
C MET A 59 2.84 0.41 25.75
N ARG A 60 4.12 0.34 25.45
CA ARG A 60 4.59 0.02 24.10
C ARG A 60 4.65 -1.49 23.86
N PRO A 61 4.15 -1.99 22.71
CA PRO A 61 4.24 -3.40 22.38
C PRO A 61 5.70 -3.88 22.27
N THR A 62 5.98 -5.08 22.75
CA THR A 62 7.24 -5.80 22.47
C THR A 62 7.28 -6.23 21.00
N SER A 63 8.41 -6.76 20.51
CA SER A 63 8.46 -7.34 19.15
C SER A 63 7.46 -8.49 18.99
N PHE A 64 7.34 -9.38 20.00
CA PHE A 64 6.34 -10.43 20.04
C PHE A 64 4.91 -9.83 20.13
N GLY A 65 4.73 -8.79 20.96
CA GLY A 65 3.46 -8.12 21.15
C GLY A 65 2.91 -7.53 19.84
N ARG A 66 3.73 -6.88 19.03
CA ARG A 66 3.30 -6.35 17.72
C ARG A 66 2.71 -7.44 16.83
N GLY A 67 3.45 -8.53 16.62
CA GLY A 67 2.95 -9.64 15.80
C GLY A 67 1.70 -10.33 16.37
N PHE A 68 1.54 -10.35 17.71
CA PHE A 68 0.36 -10.87 18.35
C PHE A 68 -0.86 -9.94 18.17
N LEU A 69 -0.67 -8.63 18.39
CA LEU A 69 -1.74 -7.61 18.25
C LEU A 69 -2.24 -7.53 16.81
N ASP A 70 -1.35 -7.55 15.82
CA ASP A 70 -1.71 -7.58 14.40
C ASP A 70 -2.65 -8.77 14.08
N ARG A 71 -2.32 -9.97 14.60
CA ARG A 71 -3.15 -11.17 14.40
C ARG A 71 -4.46 -11.12 15.18
N ALA A 72 -4.43 -10.56 16.39
CA ALA A 72 -5.62 -10.40 17.21
C ALA A 72 -6.63 -9.45 16.55
N GLU A 73 -6.16 -8.36 15.94
CA GLU A 73 -7.01 -7.44 15.17
C GLU A 73 -7.71 -8.12 14.00
N VAL A 74 -7.01 -9.00 13.26
CA VAL A 74 -7.61 -9.77 12.17
C VAL A 74 -8.70 -10.70 12.69
N ILE A 75 -8.45 -11.44 13.77
CA ILE A 75 -9.42 -12.37 14.37
C ILE A 75 -10.67 -11.61 14.85
N LEU A 76 -10.50 -10.46 15.49
CA LEU A 76 -11.62 -9.65 15.97
C LEU A 76 -12.43 -9.06 14.80
N ALA A 77 -11.78 -8.62 13.74
CA ALA A 77 -12.44 -8.16 12.52
C ALA A 77 -13.24 -9.28 11.85
N ASP A 78 -12.69 -10.49 11.77
CA ASP A 78 -13.39 -11.65 11.22
C ASP A 78 -14.60 -12.03 12.09
N LEU A 79 -14.48 -11.93 13.42
CA LEU A 79 -15.59 -12.17 14.32
C LEU A 79 -16.71 -11.13 14.16
N SER A 80 -16.35 -9.85 14.05
CA SER A 80 -17.32 -8.78 13.77
C SER A 80 -18.10 -9.05 12.49
N ARG A 81 -17.45 -9.52 11.44
CA ARG A 81 -18.09 -9.92 10.19
C ARG A 81 -19.10 -11.08 10.35
N LEU A 82 -18.81 -12.00 11.26
CA LEU A 82 -19.75 -13.12 11.56
C LEU A 82 -20.97 -12.67 12.37
N THR A 83 -20.83 -11.63 13.20
CA THR A 83 -21.88 -11.17 14.12
C THR A 83 -22.74 -10.06 13.51
N GLU A 84 -22.18 -9.26 12.60
CA GLU A 84 -22.92 -8.28 11.82
C GLU A 84 -23.66 -9.04 10.69
N GLY A 85 -24.76 -9.67 11.06
CA GLY A 85 -25.68 -10.27 10.09
C GLY A 85 -26.05 -9.25 9.00
N GLU A 86 -26.27 -9.70 7.80
CA GLU A 86 -26.48 -9.05 6.48
C GLU A 86 -27.11 -7.62 6.40
N ALA A 87 -27.31 -6.93 7.51
CA ALA A 87 -28.01 -5.63 7.56
C ALA A 87 -27.14 -4.39 7.32
N THR A 88 -25.80 -4.49 7.52
CA THR A 88 -24.84 -3.47 7.08
C THR A 88 -23.64 -4.18 6.47
N ALA A 89 -23.49 -4.08 5.14
CA ALA A 89 -22.35 -4.67 4.44
C ALA A 89 -21.04 -4.17 5.11
N ALA A 90 -20.21 -5.13 5.55
CA ALA A 90 -18.91 -4.80 6.14
C ALA A 90 -18.13 -3.87 5.20
N PRO A 91 -17.41 -2.87 5.71
CA PRO A 91 -16.60 -1.98 4.88
C PRO A 91 -15.61 -2.80 4.05
N VAL A 92 -15.46 -2.44 2.77
CA VAL A 92 -14.43 -3.03 1.91
C VAL A 92 -13.16 -2.22 2.02
N THR A 93 -12.07 -2.84 2.47
CA THR A 93 -10.76 -2.19 2.48
C THR A 93 -10.10 -2.32 1.12
N LEU A 94 -10.01 -1.19 0.40
CA LEU A 94 -9.34 -1.10 -0.88
C LEU A 94 -7.95 -0.50 -0.71
N ALA A 95 -6.93 -1.32 -0.85
CA ALA A 95 -5.55 -0.88 -0.85
C ALA A 95 -5.13 -0.37 -2.24
N CYS A 96 -4.19 0.56 -2.28
CA CYS A 96 -3.63 1.08 -3.53
C CYS A 96 -2.14 1.37 -3.36
N PHE A 97 -1.36 1.03 -4.40
CA PHE A 97 0.05 1.38 -4.43
C PHE A 97 0.23 2.91 -4.43
N GLU A 98 1.18 3.39 -3.64
CA GLU A 98 1.35 4.82 -3.33
C GLU A 98 1.51 5.73 -4.56
N ASP A 99 2.20 5.30 -5.63
CA ASP A 99 2.34 6.10 -6.85
C ASP A 99 1.09 6.07 -7.75
N LEU A 100 0.26 5.05 -7.61
CA LEU A 100 -1.00 4.93 -8.35
C LEU A 100 -2.14 5.66 -7.64
N ALA A 101 -2.11 5.69 -6.30
CA ALA A 101 -3.19 6.23 -5.49
C ALA A 101 -3.60 7.67 -5.85
N PRO A 102 -2.67 8.63 -6.04
CA PRO A 102 -3.04 10.00 -6.43
C PRO A 102 -3.74 10.07 -7.79
N LEU A 103 -3.49 9.11 -8.68
CA LEU A 103 -4.02 9.10 -10.04
C LEU A 103 -5.42 8.48 -10.11
N ILE A 104 -5.66 7.43 -9.31
CA ILE A 104 -6.82 6.55 -9.52
C ILE A 104 -7.77 6.51 -8.34
N LEU A 105 -7.28 6.66 -7.10
CA LEU A 105 -8.08 6.36 -5.92
C LEU A 105 -9.26 7.32 -5.75
N ALA A 106 -9.04 8.61 -5.85
CA ALA A 106 -10.10 9.60 -5.68
C ALA A 106 -11.20 9.52 -6.78
N PRO A 107 -10.86 9.45 -8.09
CA PRO A 107 -11.86 9.22 -9.14
C PRO A 107 -12.63 7.91 -8.96
N LEU A 108 -11.94 6.84 -8.56
CA LEU A 108 -12.56 5.54 -8.31
C LEU A 108 -13.56 5.60 -7.15
N LEU A 109 -13.17 6.19 -6.01
CA LEU A 109 -14.06 6.33 -4.86
C LEU A 109 -15.28 7.19 -5.18
N ALA A 110 -15.10 8.28 -5.94
CA ALA A 110 -16.22 9.11 -6.39
C ALA A 110 -17.22 8.32 -7.25
N ARG A 111 -16.72 7.50 -8.17
CA ARG A 111 -17.53 6.61 -9.01
C ARG A 111 -18.21 5.51 -8.19
N ALA A 112 -17.47 4.86 -7.29
CA ALA A 112 -18.00 3.80 -6.45
C ALA A 112 -19.15 4.31 -5.56
N ARG A 113 -19.04 5.52 -5.02
CA ARG A 113 -20.12 6.16 -4.24
C ARG A 113 -21.40 6.35 -5.05
N GLN A 114 -21.30 6.57 -6.38
CA GLN A 114 -22.47 6.70 -7.25
C GLN A 114 -23.06 5.34 -7.67
N ALA A 115 -22.17 4.38 -8.01
CA ALA A 115 -22.58 3.09 -8.53
C ALA A 115 -22.99 2.08 -7.44
N CYS A 116 -22.40 2.17 -6.26
CA CYS A 116 -22.61 1.27 -5.12
C CYS A 116 -22.72 2.07 -3.81
N PRO A 117 -23.79 2.87 -3.63
CA PRO A 117 -23.92 3.77 -2.47
C PRO A 117 -24.05 3.03 -1.13
N ASP A 118 -24.41 1.76 -1.16
CA ASP A 118 -24.55 0.84 -0.03
C ASP A 118 -23.19 0.25 0.43
N ILE A 119 -22.11 0.41 -0.36
CA ILE A 119 -20.79 -0.11 -0.01
C ILE A 119 -19.96 0.99 0.66
N THR A 120 -19.59 0.77 1.92
CA THR A 120 -18.57 1.60 2.59
C THR A 120 -17.19 1.13 2.17
N ILE A 121 -16.37 2.03 1.60
CA ILE A 121 -15.01 1.73 1.17
C ILE A 121 -14.03 2.44 2.10
N THR A 122 -13.11 1.68 2.67
CA THR A 122 -11.99 2.20 3.45
C THR A 122 -10.73 2.19 2.59
N PRO A 123 -10.24 3.34 2.11
CA PRO A 123 -9.02 3.38 1.32
C PRO A 123 -7.77 3.19 2.18
N LEU A 124 -6.79 2.45 1.66
CA LEU A 124 -5.48 2.25 2.28
C LEU A 124 -4.39 2.48 1.21
N VAL A 125 -3.35 3.26 1.53
CA VAL A 125 -2.24 3.51 0.61
C VAL A 125 -0.96 2.96 1.23
N ALA A 126 -0.20 2.19 0.45
CA ALA A 126 1.04 1.58 0.94
C ALA A 126 2.01 1.23 -0.22
N GLY A 127 3.27 0.97 0.12
CA GLY A 127 4.27 0.41 -0.79
C GLY A 127 4.11 -1.11 -0.99
N PHE A 128 4.90 -1.71 -1.89
CA PHE A 128 4.76 -3.11 -2.33
C PHE A 128 4.70 -4.13 -1.18
N GLU A 129 5.68 -4.11 -0.28
CA GLU A 129 5.78 -5.09 0.80
C GLU A 129 4.62 -4.99 1.79
N ALA A 130 4.23 -3.75 2.13
CA ALA A 130 3.11 -3.52 3.03
C ALA A 130 1.77 -3.91 2.39
N LEU A 131 1.58 -3.66 1.07
CA LEU A 131 0.40 -4.11 0.34
C LEU A 131 0.28 -5.64 0.35
N ALA A 132 1.37 -6.34 0.04
CA ALA A 132 1.41 -7.80 0.07
C ALA A 132 1.08 -8.34 1.47
N ASP A 133 1.62 -7.72 2.52
CA ASP A 133 1.34 -8.08 3.92
C ASP A 133 -0.13 -7.79 4.30
N HIS A 134 -0.70 -6.66 3.88
CA HIS A 134 -2.11 -6.35 4.14
C HIS A 134 -3.06 -7.35 3.48
N LEU A 135 -2.81 -7.74 2.24
CA LEU A 135 -3.57 -8.78 1.55
C LEU A 135 -3.39 -10.15 2.21
N ALA A 136 -2.16 -10.52 2.54
CA ALA A 136 -1.86 -11.82 3.15
C ALA A 136 -2.54 -11.99 4.52
N ARG A 137 -2.65 -10.91 5.30
CA ARG A 137 -3.26 -10.91 6.63
C ARG A 137 -4.76 -10.54 6.64
N GLY A 138 -5.39 -10.37 5.48
CA GLY A 138 -6.80 -9.98 5.39
C GLY A 138 -7.11 -8.57 5.92
N ARG A 139 -6.11 -7.69 6.01
CA ARG A 139 -6.30 -6.27 6.36
C ARG A 139 -6.72 -5.42 5.17
N ALA A 140 -6.55 -5.94 3.96
CA ALA A 140 -7.11 -5.41 2.73
C ALA A 140 -7.85 -6.53 2.01
N ASP A 141 -9.06 -6.22 1.53
CA ASP A 141 -9.88 -7.15 0.74
C ASP A 141 -9.41 -7.16 -0.71
N LEU A 142 -9.12 -5.98 -1.24
CA LEU A 142 -8.69 -5.73 -2.61
C LEU A 142 -7.47 -4.80 -2.62
N ALA A 143 -6.60 -4.95 -3.60
CA ALA A 143 -5.52 -3.99 -3.85
C ALA A 143 -5.38 -3.67 -5.34
N ILE A 144 -5.06 -2.42 -5.66
CA ILE A 144 -4.64 -2.00 -6.99
C ILE A 144 -3.15 -1.70 -6.93
N THR A 145 -2.35 -2.49 -7.65
CA THR A 145 -0.90 -2.42 -7.60
C THR A 145 -0.27 -2.91 -8.90
N TYR A 146 1.01 -2.64 -9.09
CA TYR A 146 1.80 -3.36 -10.09
C TYR A 146 1.94 -4.83 -9.68
N ASP A 147 2.01 -5.74 -10.66
CA ASP A 147 2.24 -7.17 -10.40
C ASP A 147 3.70 -7.44 -10.01
N LEU A 148 4.11 -6.88 -8.90
CA LEU A 148 5.48 -6.92 -8.41
C LEU A 148 5.52 -7.36 -6.94
N GLY A 149 6.30 -8.40 -6.65
CA GLY A 149 6.50 -8.91 -5.29
C GLY A 149 5.31 -9.66 -4.69
N LEU A 150 4.32 -10.02 -5.49
CA LEU A 150 3.16 -10.78 -5.06
C LEU A 150 3.42 -12.28 -5.16
N ASP A 151 3.02 -13.05 -4.14
CA ASP A 151 3.15 -14.50 -4.12
C ASP A 151 2.06 -15.23 -4.95
N ALA A 152 2.18 -16.55 -5.08
CA ALA A 152 1.24 -17.37 -5.85
C ALA A 152 -0.16 -17.50 -5.22
N ALA A 153 -0.32 -17.14 -3.95
CA ALA A 153 -1.63 -17.15 -3.28
C ALA A 153 -2.52 -15.99 -3.73
N MET A 154 -1.94 -14.97 -4.36
CA MET A 154 -2.68 -13.82 -4.84
C MET A 154 -3.36 -14.11 -6.18
N VAL A 155 -4.65 -13.82 -6.27
CA VAL A 155 -5.43 -13.78 -7.53
C VAL A 155 -5.21 -12.41 -8.15
N ARG A 156 -4.90 -12.37 -9.44
CA ARG A 156 -4.60 -11.16 -10.20
C ARG A 156 -5.56 -11.00 -11.35
N GLN A 157 -6.14 -9.84 -11.47
CA GLN A 157 -6.88 -9.42 -12.65
C GLN A 157 -6.19 -8.19 -13.24
N GLU A 158 -5.58 -8.36 -14.41
CA GLU A 158 -4.93 -7.24 -15.09
C GLU A 158 -5.97 -6.17 -15.46
N LEU A 159 -5.72 -4.93 -15.05
CA LEU A 159 -6.55 -3.77 -15.36
C LEU A 159 -6.01 -2.99 -16.57
N THR A 160 -4.70 -2.83 -16.63
CA THR A 160 -4.00 -2.12 -17.71
C THR A 160 -2.52 -2.44 -17.70
N ARG A 161 -1.78 -1.94 -18.71
CA ARG A 161 -0.33 -1.91 -18.74
C ARG A 161 0.15 -0.48 -18.89
N LEU A 162 1.07 -0.08 -18.03
CA LEU A 162 1.70 1.23 -18.09
C LEU A 162 3.07 1.11 -18.76
N GLN A 163 3.30 1.97 -19.76
CA GLN A 163 4.60 2.07 -20.40
C GLN A 163 5.52 2.98 -19.59
N PRO A 164 6.83 2.65 -19.49
CA PRO A 164 7.75 3.52 -18.81
C PRO A 164 7.99 4.79 -19.64
N HIS A 165 8.29 5.87 -18.94
CA HIS A 165 8.63 7.14 -19.53
C HIS A 165 9.77 7.80 -18.77
N ALA A 166 10.54 8.59 -19.50
CA ALA A 166 11.53 9.49 -18.91
C ALA A 166 10.88 10.78 -18.43
N VAL A 167 11.36 11.31 -17.30
CA VAL A 167 11.00 12.60 -16.74
C VAL A 167 12.22 13.51 -16.84
N LEU A 168 12.09 14.59 -17.60
CA LEU A 168 13.18 15.49 -17.98
C LEU A 168 12.88 16.92 -17.53
N PRO A 169 13.90 17.73 -17.20
CA PRO A 169 13.70 19.16 -17.07
C PRO A 169 13.32 19.78 -18.44
N ALA A 170 12.60 20.87 -18.47
CA ALA A 170 12.04 21.49 -19.70
C ALA A 170 13.08 21.78 -20.78
N GLY A 171 14.31 22.14 -20.41
CA GLY A 171 15.40 22.45 -21.36
C GLY A 171 16.34 21.30 -21.68
N HIS A 172 16.03 20.05 -21.31
CA HIS A 172 16.91 18.91 -21.50
C HIS A 172 17.09 18.56 -22.99
N PRO A 173 18.33 18.27 -23.50
CA PRO A 173 18.55 17.94 -24.91
C PRO A 173 17.70 16.77 -25.41
N LEU A 174 17.53 15.72 -24.60
CA LEU A 174 16.67 14.59 -24.93
C LEU A 174 15.18 14.97 -25.08
N GLY A 175 14.77 16.13 -24.58
CA GLY A 175 13.42 16.65 -24.75
C GLY A 175 13.06 17.00 -26.21
N ALA A 176 14.03 17.17 -27.08
CA ALA A 176 13.82 17.39 -28.52
C ALA A 176 13.31 16.13 -29.25
N HIS A 177 13.51 14.95 -28.69
CA HIS A 177 13.04 13.69 -29.26
C HIS A 177 11.59 13.41 -28.82
N ALA A 178 10.77 12.88 -29.71
CA ALA A 178 9.39 12.48 -29.40
C ALA A 178 9.34 11.24 -28.50
N THR A 179 10.30 10.33 -28.67
CA THR A 179 10.46 9.08 -27.91
C THR A 179 11.92 8.89 -27.56
N LEU A 180 12.20 8.06 -26.55
CA LEU A 180 13.54 7.72 -26.11
C LEU A 180 13.72 6.20 -26.06
N THR A 181 14.99 5.77 -26.04
CA THR A 181 15.39 4.39 -25.78
C THR A 181 16.05 4.26 -24.40
N LEU A 182 16.18 3.03 -23.90
CA LEU A 182 16.95 2.75 -22.69
C LEU A 182 18.43 3.15 -22.85
N ALA A 183 18.98 3.04 -24.08
CA ALA A 183 20.36 3.45 -24.37
C ALA A 183 20.56 4.97 -24.23
N ASP A 184 19.57 5.78 -24.62
CA ASP A 184 19.62 7.24 -24.43
C ASP A 184 19.70 7.63 -22.96
N LEU A 185 19.08 6.82 -22.08
CA LEU A 185 18.98 7.06 -20.64
C LEU A 185 20.13 6.45 -19.85
N ALA A 186 20.74 5.36 -20.32
CA ALA A 186 21.77 4.63 -19.58
C ALA A 186 22.97 5.51 -19.20
N ASN A 187 23.30 6.49 -20.05
CA ASN A 187 24.39 7.43 -19.86
C ASN A 187 23.99 8.72 -19.12
N GLN A 188 22.72 8.85 -18.71
CA GLN A 188 22.24 10.00 -17.96
C GLN A 188 22.34 9.73 -16.45
N PRO A 189 22.53 10.76 -15.61
CA PRO A 189 22.43 10.62 -14.17
C PRO A 189 20.97 10.35 -13.78
N LEU A 190 20.62 9.08 -13.53
CA LEU A 190 19.25 8.69 -13.22
C LEU A 190 18.87 9.00 -11.77
N ILE A 191 17.64 9.47 -11.59
CA ILE A 191 16.97 9.65 -10.31
C ILE A 191 15.81 8.65 -10.28
N LEU A 192 15.82 7.72 -9.32
CA LEU A 192 14.79 6.69 -9.20
C LEU A 192 14.09 6.79 -7.84
N ALA A 193 12.77 6.59 -7.84
CA ALA A 193 12.02 6.43 -6.60
C ALA A 193 12.39 5.09 -5.96
N ASP A 194 12.80 5.11 -4.69
CA ASP A 194 13.20 3.94 -3.91
C ASP A 194 12.04 3.51 -3.00
N GLN A 195 11.16 2.70 -3.55
CA GLN A 195 9.95 2.20 -2.92
C GLN A 195 10.04 0.67 -2.84
N GLY A 196 11.03 0.17 -2.10
CA GLY A 196 11.28 -1.25 -1.93
C GLY A 196 11.72 -1.94 -3.23
N LEU A 197 10.83 -2.69 -3.85
CA LEU A 197 11.15 -3.48 -5.05
C LEU A 197 11.42 -2.65 -6.32
N SER A 198 11.04 -1.36 -6.33
CA SER A 198 11.08 -0.49 -7.51
C SER A 198 12.48 -0.32 -8.11
N ILE A 199 13.51 -0.11 -7.28
CA ILE A 199 14.89 0.07 -7.74
C ILE A 199 15.41 -1.19 -8.45
N GLY A 200 15.19 -2.36 -7.84
CA GLY A 200 15.57 -3.64 -8.44
C GLY A 200 14.89 -3.87 -9.79
N HIS A 201 13.61 -3.57 -9.86
CA HIS A 201 12.81 -3.67 -11.07
C HIS A 201 13.31 -2.71 -12.17
N MET A 202 13.53 -1.43 -11.85
CA MET A 202 14.08 -0.45 -12.80
C MET A 202 15.48 -0.82 -13.28
N ARG A 203 16.37 -1.30 -12.41
CA ARG A 203 17.68 -1.80 -12.84
C ARG A 203 17.57 -2.98 -13.79
N ALA A 204 16.68 -3.93 -13.50
CA ALA A 204 16.45 -5.09 -14.35
C ALA A 204 15.96 -4.70 -15.75
N LEU A 205 15.20 -3.60 -15.89
CA LEU A 205 14.79 -3.05 -17.18
C LEU A 205 16.01 -2.77 -18.07
N PHE A 206 17.01 -2.07 -17.57
CA PHE A 206 18.26 -1.76 -18.30
C PHE A 206 19.13 -3.01 -18.48
N THR A 207 19.27 -3.84 -17.46
CA THR A 207 20.11 -5.04 -17.51
C THR A 207 19.62 -6.03 -18.58
N ARG A 208 18.29 -6.18 -18.74
CA ARG A 208 17.70 -7.02 -19.80
C ARG A 208 18.04 -6.52 -21.21
N ALA A 209 18.26 -5.21 -21.38
CA ALA A 209 18.73 -4.59 -22.62
C ALA A 209 20.28 -4.60 -22.76
N GLY A 210 21.01 -5.25 -21.86
CA GLY A 210 22.48 -5.27 -21.86
C GLY A 210 23.11 -3.94 -21.41
N LEU A 211 22.35 -3.07 -20.73
CA LEU A 211 22.79 -1.73 -20.33
C LEU A 211 23.01 -1.65 -18.81
N ALA A 212 23.93 -0.77 -18.40
CA ALA A 212 24.22 -0.47 -16.99
C ALA A 212 23.84 0.98 -16.71
N PRO A 213 22.70 1.26 -16.04
CA PRO A 213 22.26 2.61 -15.77
C PRO A 213 23.08 3.27 -14.66
N GLN A 214 23.36 4.58 -14.82
CA GLN A 214 24.00 5.40 -13.79
C GLN A 214 22.96 5.94 -12.81
N ILE A 215 22.68 5.21 -11.73
CA ILE A 215 21.76 5.68 -10.69
C ILE A 215 22.49 6.69 -9.82
N ALA A 216 22.32 7.97 -10.13
CA ALA A 216 22.94 9.07 -9.40
C ALA A 216 22.25 9.36 -8.06
N ARG A 217 20.93 9.15 -7.98
CA ARG A 217 20.15 9.43 -6.77
C ARG A 217 19.01 8.43 -6.61
N ARG A 218 18.71 8.13 -5.33
CA ARG A 218 17.49 7.44 -4.89
C ARG A 218 16.68 8.39 -4.03
N VAL A 219 15.39 8.47 -4.26
CA VAL A 219 14.48 9.39 -3.56
C VAL A 219 13.26 8.65 -3.06
N ALA A 220 12.64 9.10 -1.99
CA ALA A 220 11.60 8.37 -1.28
C ALA A 220 10.25 8.31 -2.01
N SER A 221 10.01 9.12 -3.05
CA SER A 221 8.72 9.14 -3.74
C SER A 221 8.84 9.56 -5.20
N LEU A 222 7.81 9.23 -5.98
CA LEU A 222 7.66 9.66 -7.37
C LEU A 222 7.73 11.19 -7.50
N GLU A 223 7.04 11.94 -6.64
CA GLU A 223 6.99 13.40 -6.77
C GLU A 223 8.33 14.05 -6.39
N LEU A 224 9.07 13.50 -5.42
CA LEU A 224 10.41 13.98 -5.14
C LEU A 224 11.36 13.71 -6.32
N MET A 225 11.23 12.57 -7.02
CA MET A 225 11.95 12.29 -8.26
C MET A 225 11.59 13.31 -9.34
N ARG A 226 10.30 13.65 -9.50
CA ARG A 226 9.82 14.66 -10.45
C ARG A 226 10.39 16.04 -10.13
N SER A 227 10.36 16.46 -8.87
CA SER A 227 10.93 17.74 -8.43
C SER A 227 12.44 17.82 -8.70
N PHE A 228 13.18 16.75 -8.38
CA PHE A 228 14.62 16.70 -8.66
C PHE A 228 14.92 16.76 -10.16
N ALA A 229 14.16 16.02 -10.97
CA ALA A 229 14.30 16.05 -12.43
C ALA A 229 13.97 17.45 -13.00
N ALA A 230 12.89 18.07 -12.53
CA ALA A 230 12.48 19.42 -12.97
C ALA A 230 13.55 20.47 -12.70
N ASN A 231 14.29 20.32 -11.58
CA ASN A 231 15.37 21.22 -11.19
C ASN A 231 16.75 20.83 -11.77
N GLY A 232 16.79 19.92 -12.77
CA GLY A 232 18.01 19.57 -13.50
C GLY A 232 19.02 18.72 -12.74
N LEU A 233 18.59 18.04 -11.63
CA LEU A 233 19.47 17.19 -10.82
C LEU A 233 19.71 15.80 -11.40
N GLY A 234 19.10 15.50 -12.56
CA GLY A 234 19.19 14.25 -13.30
C GLY A 234 17.91 13.96 -14.08
N VAL A 235 17.78 12.73 -14.55
CA VAL A 235 16.65 12.23 -15.35
C VAL A 235 15.88 11.20 -14.55
N GLY A 236 14.55 11.37 -14.43
CA GLY A 236 13.67 10.39 -13.81
C GLY A 236 13.22 9.30 -14.79
N VAL A 237 12.90 8.10 -14.27
CA VAL A 237 12.21 7.04 -15.01
C VAL A 237 11.07 6.51 -14.16
N SER A 238 9.86 6.43 -14.72
CA SER A 238 8.67 5.96 -14.02
C SER A 238 7.67 5.32 -14.97
N TYR A 239 6.78 4.48 -14.44
CA TYR A 239 5.57 3.99 -15.10
C TYR A 239 4.35 4.86 -14.77
N SER A 240 4.27 5.40 -13.56
CA SER A 240 3.20 6.33 -13.16
C SER A 240 3.43 7.71 -13.75
N ARG A 241 2.48 8.20 -14.54
CA ARG A 241 2.55 9.49 -15.25
C ARG A 241 1.47 10.45 -14.77
N PRO A 242 1.76 11.34 -13.82
CA PRO A 242 0.85 12.43 -13.47
C PRO A 242 0.61 13.35 -14.67
N VAL A 243 -0.65 13.77 -14.86
CA VAL A 243 -1.08 14.63 -15.98
C VAL A 243 -0.36 15.99 -15.99
N PRO A 244 -0.17 16.71 -14.86
CA PRO A 244 0.48 18.02 -14.88
C PRO A 244 1.93 17.93 -15.34
N GLY A 245 2.29 18.80 -16.30
CA GLY A 245 3.66 18.98 -16.79
C GLY A 245 4.55 19.82 -15.86
N HIS A 246 4.25 19.84 -14.56
CA HIS A 246 4.99 20.56 -13.52
C HIS A 246 5.17 19.66 -12.29
N SER A 247 6.25 19.84 -11.54
CA SER A 247 6.44 19.29 -10.21
C SER A 247 5.66 20.12 -9.16
N TYR A 248 5.57 19.63 -7.91
CA TYR A 248 4.85 20.34 -6.83
C TYR A 248 5.46 21.72 -6.50
N ASP A 249 6.76 21.91 -6.74
CA ASP A 249 7.45 23.21 -6.62
C ASP A 249 7.25 24.13 -7.85
N GLY A 250 6.36 23.73 -8.79
CA GLY A 250 5.97 24.53 -9.93
C GLY A 250 6.94 24.53 -11.11
N GLN A 251 8.03 23.75 -11.04
CA GLN A 251 9.00 23.68 -12.13
C GLN A 251 8.47 22.84 -13.30
N PRO A 252 8.66 23.31 -14.56
CA PRO A 252 8.17 22.61 -15.74
C PRO A 252 8.95 21.31 -16.02
N LEU A 253 8.22 20.29 -16.44
CA LEU A 253 8.71 18.96 -16.80
C LEU A 253 8.35 18.59 -18.22
N LEU A 254 9.21 17.78 -18.85
CA LEU A 254 8.88 17.02 -20.04
C LEU A 254 8.83 15.54 -19.74
N THR A 255 7.85 14.84 -20.28
CA THR A 255 7.81 13.38 -20.26
C THR A 255 7.99 12.84 -21.67
N ARG A 256 8.78 11.76 -21.82
CA ARG A 256 9.01 11.09 -23.11
C ARG A 256 8.84 9.60 -22.95
N PRO A 257 8.02 8.94 -23.78
CA PRO A 257 7.87 7.49 -23.79
C PRO A 257 9.19 6.81 -24.06
N ILE A 258 9.43 5.65 -23.41
CA ILE A 258 10.58 4.77 -23.66
C ILE A 258 10.06 3.59 -24.49
N ILE A 259 10.55 3.45 -25.74
CA ILE A 259 9.91 2.56 -26.74
C ILE A 259 10.48 1.14 -26.77
N ASP A 260 11.64 0.90 -26.18
CA ASP A 260 12.34 -0.41 -26.17
C ASP A 260 12.32 -1.10 -24.80
N ALA A 261 11.47 -0.63 -23.90
CA ALA A 261 11.38 -1.14 -22.53
C ALA A 261 10.47 -2.40 -22.36
N GLY A 262 9.99 -2.96 -23.47
CA GLY A 262 9.13 -4.14 -23.47
C GLY A 262 7.63 -3.82 -23.39
N PRO A 263 6.79 -4.80 -22.99
CA PRO A 263 5.32 -4.71 -23.09
C PRO A 263 4.67 -3.78 -22.06
N GLY A 264 5.45 -3.10 -21.25
CA GLY A 264 4.96 -2.31 -20.12
C GLY A 264 4.70 -3.15 -18.86
N GLU A 265 4.46 -2.46 -17.75
CA GLU A 265 4.24 -3.09 -16.45
C GLU A 265 2.75 -3.27 -16.18
N PRO A 266 2.27 -4.49 -15.87
CA PRO A 266 0.87 -4.72 -15.58
C PRO A 266 0.47 -4.07 -14.25
N VAL A 267 -0.64 -3.35 -14.27
CA VAL A 267 -1.36 -2.93 -13.08
C VAL A 267 -2.54 -3.86 -12.90
N ALA A 268 -2.66 -4.46 -11.75
CA ALA A 268 -3.66 -5.47 -11.45
C ALA A 268 -4.53 -5.11 -10.25
N LEU A 269 -5.77 -5.56 -10.29
CA LEU A 269 -6.60 -5.74 -9.12
C LEU A 269 -6.26 -7.09 -8.51
N VAL A 270 -5.95 -7.08 -7.22
CA VAL A 270 -5.39 -8.24 -6.51
C VAL A 270 -6.19 -8.52 -5.25
N HIS A 271 -6.42 -9.81 -4.95
CA HIS A 271 -6.93 -10.27 -3.66
C HIS A 271 -6.27 -11.60 -3.27
N ASN A 272 -6.34 -11.94 -1.98
CA ASN A 272 -5.80 -13.21 -1.51
C ASN A 272 -6.82 -14.36 -1.78
N ARG A 273 -6.37 -15.43 -2.46
CA ARG A 273 -7.19 -16.60 -2.74
C ARG A 273 -7.72 -17.29 -1.48
N ALA A 274 -6.94 -17.27 -0.39
CA ALA A 274 -7.32 -17.88 0.88
C ALA A 274 -8.42 -17.09 1.62
N ASN A 275 -8.70 -15.85 1.19
CA ASN A 275 -9.69 -14.95 1.78
C ASN A 275 -10.83 -14.71 0.77
N PRO A 276 -11.93 -15.48 0.81
CA PRO A 276 -13.06 -15.28 -0.09
C PRO A 276 -13.57 -13.84 0.02
N LEU A 277 -13.81 -13.21 -1.12
CA LEU A 277 -14.36 -11.87 -1.15
C LEU A 277 -15.79 -11.87 -0.63
N SER A 278 -16.18 -10.85 0.14
CA SER A 278 -17.57 -10.58 0.47
C SER A 278 -18.33 -10.15 -0.79
N ALA A 279 -19.67 -10.27 -0.79
CA ALA A 279 -20.51 -9.80 -1.89
C ALA A 279 -20.25 -8.32 -2.24
N SER A 280 -19.99 -7.46 -1.24
CA SER A 280 -19.62 -6.06 -1.44
C SER A 280 -18.26 -5.92 -2.14
N ALA A 281 -17.27 -6.72 -1.72
CA ALA A 281 -15.94 -6.70 -2.35
C ALA A 281 -15.97 -7.23 -3.78
N GLU A 282 -16.78 -8.25 -4.09
CA GLU A 282 -16.98 -8.75 -5.46
C GLU A 282 -17.64 -7.71 -6.37
N ARG A 283 -18.66 -7.01 -5.86
CA ARG A 283 -19.32 -5.92 -6.60
C ARG A 283 -18.33 -4.77 -6.88
N LEU A 284 -17.53 -4.39 -5.88
CA LEU A 284 -16.50 -3.36 -6.04
C LEU A 284 -15.42 -3.82 -7.04
N ALA A 285 -14.98 -5.07 -6.96
CA ALA A 285 -14.01 -5.65 -7.90
C ALA A 285 -14.53 -5.61 -9.33
N SER A 286 -15.80 -5.98 -9.54
CA SER A 286 -16.47 -5.92 -10.84
C SER A 286 -16.58 -4.48 -11.38
N LEU A 287 -16.88 -3.51 -10.52
CA LEU A 287 -16.90 -2.09 -10.88
C LEU A 287 -15.52 -1.60 -11.32
N ILE A 288 -14.47 -1.97 -10.60
CA ILE A 288 -13.07 -1.59 -10.93
C ILE A 288 -12.66 -2.21 -12.26
N ALA A 289 -12.95 -3.49 -12.48
CA ALA A 289 -12.57 -4.23 -13.68
C ALA A 289 -13.27 -3.71 -14.95
N SER A 290 -14.58 -3.40 -14.86
CA SER A 290 -15.35 -2.88 -15.99
C SER A 290 -15.05 -1.44 -16.39
N ASN A 291 -14.37 -0.70 -15.52
CA ASN A 291 -14.06 0.72 -15.71
C ASN A 291 -12.63 1.01 -15.28
N ALA A 292 -11.66 0.36 -15.94
CA ALA A 292 -10.25 0.55 -15.61
C ALA A 292 -9.92 2.05 -15.48
N PRO A 293 -9.42 2.50 -14.33
CA PRO A 293 -9.30 3.94 -14.00
C PRO A 293 -8.15 4.66 -14.72
N PHE A 294 -7.61 4.07 -15.79
CA PHE A 294 -6.38 4.49 -16.49
C PHE A 294 -6.62 5.06 -17.89
N GLN A 295 -7.84 5.46 -18.24
CA GLN A 295 -8.15 6.15 -19.50
C GLN A 295 -8.02 7.66 -19.37
#